data_0cfe61fbe247dc07565ce4ef43afa778
#
_entry.id   0cfe61fbe247dc07565ce4ef43afa778
#
_cell.length_a   1.000
_cell.length_b   1.000
_cell.length_c   1.000
_cell.angle_alpha   90.00
_cell.angle_beta   90.00
_cell.angle_gamma   90.00
#
_symmetry.space_group_name_H-M   'P 1'
#
loop_
_entity.id
_entity.type
_entity.pdbx_description
1 polymer ?
#
loop_
_entity_poly.entity_id
_entity_poly.type
_entity_poly.pdbx_seq_one_letter_code
_entity_poly.pdbx_strand_id
1 'polypeptide(L)'
;MKISSIEYVVLEGLHPFVFIHTDEGITGIGECFRRQPLVTKTVVEELLTPALLGKDPVDTEARFRDMATAGQALEIGGAIWIGIAGLDIAMWDLKGKILNLPIYKLLGGKVRESVPVYASSMARNLTPLQEANRALSFVEKGYTGYKLHSAVPGKIDDSADQTIDTVTEVRKAVGDDIDILVDVNGAYSVHHAIEIGKQLEELGVFHFEEPRPHYDLPGLANVAEALDIPIASGEMI
;
A
#
# COMPACT_ATOMS: atom_id res chain seq x y z
N MET A 1 18.41 26.37 7.80
CA MET A 1 18.47 25.30 6.79
C MET A 1 17.36 25.50 5.77
N LYS A 2 17.65 25.31 4.49
CA LYS A 2 16.68 25.48 3.42
C LYS A 2 16.80 24.37 2.40
N ILE A 3 15.69 24.00 1.78
CA ILE A 3 15.68 23.08 0.64
C ILE A 3 16.39 23.75 -0.54
N SER A 4 17.49 23.18 -0.99
CA SER A 4 18.32 23.71 -2.08
C SER A 4 17.98 23.10 -3.43
N SER A 5 17.66 21.82 -3.48
CA SER A 5 17.23 21.10 -4.69
C SER A 5 16.43 19.84 -4.34
N ILE A 6 15.66 19.38 -5.30
CA ILE A 6 14.93 18.10 -5.24
C ILE A 6 15.27 17.31 -6.49
N GLU A 7 15.59 16.04 -6.32
CA GLU A 7 15.91 15.11 -7.40
C GLU A 7 14.91 13.97 -7.41
N TYR A 8 14.43 13.57 -8.59
CA TYR A 8 13.56 12.41 -8.79
C TYR A 8 14.28 11.35 -9.62
N VAL A 9 14.47 10.17 -9.06
CA VAL A 9 15.21 9.07 -9.68
C VAL A 9 14.32 7.85 -9.79
N VAL A 10 14.33 7.18 -10.94
CA VAL A 10 13.65 5.89 -11.12
C VAL A 10 14.71 4.79 -11.23
N LEU A 11 14.82 3.97 -10.19
CA LEU A 11 15.74 2.83 -10.16
C LEU A 11 15.13 1.63 -10.88
N GLU A 12 15.92 0.96 -11.72
CA GLU A 12 15.54 -0.23 -12.48
C GLU A 12 14.23 -0.05 -13.30
N GLY A 13 13.91 1.22 -13.65
CA GLY A 13 12.71 1.56 -14.40
C GLY A 13 11.38 1.41 -13.65
N LEU A 14 11.43 1.03 -12.36
CA LEU A 14 10.23 0.70 -11.59
C LEU A 14 10.15 1.39 -10.22
N HIS A 15 11.27 1.64 -9.54
CA HIS A 15 11.29 2.15 -8.18
C HIS A 15 11.62 3.65 -8.16
N PRO A 16 10.61 4.54 -8.00
CA PRO A 16 10.82 5.98 -7.99
C PRO A 16 11.15 6.49 -6.59
N PHE A 17 12.25 7.21 -6.48
CA PHE A 17 12.69 7.89 -5.26
C PHE A 17 12.79 9.39 -5.46
N VAL A 18 12.54 10.14 -4.40
CA VAL A 18 12.83 11.56 -4.29
C VAL A 18 13.93 11.80 -3.28
N PHE A 19 14.83 12.72 -3.60
CA PHE A 19 15.91 13.17 -2.73
C PHE A 19 15.72 14.67 -2.51
N ILE A 20 15.57 15.09 -1.27
CA ILE A 20 15.50 16.50 -0.88
C ILE A 20 16.84 16.90 -0.30
N HIS A 21 17.54 17.78 -0.99
CA HIS A 21 18.84 18.32 -0.56
C HIS A 21 18.68 19.66 0.14
N THR A 22 19.52 19.90 1.14
CA THR A 22 19.56 21.18 1.87
C THR A 22 20.85 21.94 1.58
N ASP A 23 20.80 23.26 1.83
CA ASP A 23 21.96 24.15 1.78
C ASP A 23 23.04 23.83 2.82
N GLU A 24 22.74 22.96 3.79
CA GLU A 24 23.70 22.47 4.80
C GLU A 24 24.19 21.04 4.51
N GLY A 25 23.89 20.48 3.32
CA GLY A 25 24.40 19.19 2.85
C GLY A 25 23.70 17.95 3.41
N ILE A 26 22.60 18.09 4.14
CA ILE A 26 21.80 16.97 4.61
C ILE A 26 20.78 16.62 3.53
N THR A 27 20.58 15.30 3.27
CA THR A 27 19.66 14.81 2.26
C THR A 27 18.60 13.89 2.90
N GLY A 28 17.32 14.16 2.61
CA GLY A 28 16.20 13.28 2.90
C GLY A 28 15.81 12.43 1.70
N ILE A 29 15.34 11.22 1.95
CA ILE A 29 14.97 10.23 0.93
C ILE A 29 13.54 9.77 1.17
N GLY A 30 12.75 9.73 0.09
CA GLY A 30 11.40 9.16 0.11
C GLY A 30 11.13 8.33 -1.15
N GLU A 31 10.29 7.32 -1.03
CA GLU A 31 9.84 6.51 -2.16
C GLU A 31 8.45 6.96 -2.60
N CYS A 32 8.24 7.06 -3.91
CA CYS A 32 6.94 7.27 -4.51
C CYS A 32 6.36 5.93 -4.98
N PHE A 33 5.04 5.90 -5.24
CA PHE A 33 4.41 4.71 -5.78
C PHE A 33 4.92 4.35 -7.17
N ARG A 34 5.21 3.07 -7.39
CA ARG A 34 5.91 2.54 -8.58
C ARG A 34 5.12 2.59 -9.89
N ARG A 35 3.78 2.77 -9.86
CA ARG A 35 2.99 2.83 -11.09
C ARG A 35 3.09 4.21 -11.73
N GLN A 36 3.31 4.23 -13.04
CA GLN A 36 3.43 5.46 -13.84
C GLN A 36 4.49 6.46 -13.32
N PRO A 37 5.72 6.01 -13.06
CA PRO A 37 6.74 6.83 -12.39
C PRO A 37 7.06 8.14 -13.14
N LEU A 38 6.93 8.17 -14.47
CA LEU A 38 7.17 9.38 -15.27
C LEU A 38 6.08 10.43 -15.10
N VAL A 39 4.82 10.02 -14.85
CA VAL A 39 3.73 10.97 -14.54
C VAL A 39 4.02 11.62 -13.19
N THR A 40 4.36 10.82 -12.18
CA THR A 40 4.73 11.33 -10.85
C THR A 40 5.97 12.22 -10.92
N LYS A 41 6.97 11.88 -11.76
CA LYS A 41 8.15 12.70 -12.00
C LYS A 41 7.77 14.11 -12.42
N THR A 42 6.93 14.24 -13.44
CA THR A 42 6.48 15.55 -13.94
C THR A 42 5.77 16.35 -12.84
N VAL A 43 4.90 15.70 -12.07
CA VAL A 43 4.23 16.36 -10.93
C VAL A 43 5.23 16.86 -9.90
N VAL A 44 6.21 16.03 -9.51
CA VAL A 44 7.24 16.41 -8.54
C VAL A 44 8.09 17.56 -9.06
N GLU A 45 8.59 17.48 -10.29
CA GLU A 45 9.55 18.46 -10.84
C GLU A 45 8.87 19.80 -11.18
N GLU A 46 7.71 19.77 -11.85
CA GLU A 46 7.09 20.98 -12.39
C GLU A 46 6.12 21.66 -11.42
N LEU A 47 5.49 20.89 -10.52
CA LEU A 47 4.44 21.40 -9.66
C LEU A 47 4.87 21.53 -8.19
N LEU A 48 5.43 20.45 -7.62
CA LEU A 48 5.67 20.39 -6.18
C LEU A 48 7.03 20.98 -5.77
N THR A 49 8.08 20.75 -6.57
CA THR A 49 9.42 21.30 -6.30
C THR A 49 9.43 22.82 -6.19
N PRO A 50 8.81 23.61 -7.10
CA PRO A 50 8.78 25.06 -6.96
C PRO A 50 8.12 25.55 -5.65
N ALA A 51 7.15 24.79 -5.13
CA ALA A 51 6.48 25.11 -3.88
C ALA A 51 7.35 24.91 -2.63
N LEU A 52 8.43 24.14 -2.74
CA LEU A 52 9.28 23.73 -1.61
C LEU A 52 10.65 24.43 -1.57
N LEU A 53 11.20 24.81 -2.73
CA LEU A 53 12.53 25.41 -2.82
C LEU A 53 12.68 26.67 -1.93
N GLY A 54 13.81 26.73 -1.22
CA GLY A 54 14.15 27.83 -0.32
C GLY A 54 13.42 27.83 1.03
N LYS A 55 12.53 26.88 1.27
CA LYS A 55 11.77 26.74 2.52
C LYS A 55 12.48 25.84 3.53
N ASP A 56 12.09 25.98 4.80
CA ASP A 56 12.61 25.13 5.88
C ASP A 56 11.95 23.74 5.84
N PRO A 57 12.72 22.64 5.68
CA PRO A 57 12.18 21.31 5.63
C PRO A 57 11.70 20.75 6.97
N VAL A 58 12.10 21.34 8.09
CA VAL A 58 11.71 20.87 9.44
C VAL A 58 10.24 21.14 9.72
N ASP A 59 9.67 22.18 9.09
CA ASP A 59 8.25 22.54 9.18
C ASP A 59 7.39 21.64 8.28
N THR A 60 7.40 20.34 8.52
CA THR A 60 6.79 19.31 7.65
C THR A 60 5.32 19.58 7.33
N GLU A 61 4.51 19.96 8.34
CA GLU A 61 3.09 20.29 8.15
C GLU A 61 2.89 21.51 7.22
N ALA A 62 3.71 22.55 7.37
CA ALA A 62 3.64 23.70 6.48
C ALA A 62 4.02 23.35 5.05
N ARG A 63 5.01 22.49 4.87
CA ARG A 63 5.44 22.00 3.53
C ARG A 63 4.39 21.12 2.90
N PHE A 64 3.74 20.25 3.69
CA PHE A 64 2.60 19.48 3.21
C PHE A 64 1.49 20.40 2.65
N ARG A 65 1.13 21.43 3.39
CA ARG A 65 0.13 22.42 2.95
C ARG A 65 0.55 23.20 1.70
N ASP A 66 1.83 23.55 1.59
CA ASP A 66 2.37 24.20 0.39
C ASP A 66 2.18 23.33 -0.84
N MET A 67 2.50 22.03 -0.73
CA MET A 67 2.32 21.05 -1.81
C MET A 67 0.84 20.83 -2.16
N ALA A 68 -0.01 20.65 -1.15
CA ALA A 68 -1.45 20.50 -1.34
C ALA A 68 -2.05 21.73 -2.04
N THR A 69 -1.62 22.95 -1.65
CA THR A 69 -2.06 24.19 -2.30
C THR A 69 -1.59 24.27 -3.74
N ALA A 70 -0.35 23.88 -4.04
CA ALA A 70 0.15 23.85 -5.42
C ALA A 70 -0.64 22.90 -6.32
N GLY A 71 -1.11 21.76 -5.76
CA GLY A 71 -1.90 20.76 -6.48
C GLY A 71 -3.40 21.06 -6.62
N GLN A 72 -3.94 21.97 -5.81
CA GLN A 72 -5.40 22.14 -5.65
C GLN A 72 -6.18 22.44 -6.93
N ALA A 73 -5.55 23.13 -7.90
CA ALA A 73 -6.18 23.47 -9.17
C ALA A 73 -6.36 22.29 -10.13
N LEU A 74 -5.68 21.16 -9.86
CA LEU A 74 -5.70 19.94 -10.67
C LEU A 74 -6.48 18.79 -10.02
N GLU A 75 -7.27 19.08 -8.99
CA GLU A 75 -7.88 18.11 -8.08
C GLU A 75 -6.84 17.26 -7.33
N ILE A 76 -6.84 17.35 -6.01
CA ILE A 76 -5.90 16.61 -5.17
C ILE A 76 -6.25 15.13 -5.22
N GLY A 77 -5.47 14.35 -5.99
CA GLY A 77 -5.65 12.91 -6.18
C GLY A 77 -4.56 12.29 -7.05
N GLY A 78 -4.55 10.97 -7.17
CA GLY A 78 -3.69 10.23 -8.08
C GLY A 78 -2.21 10.63 -8.00
N ALA A 79 -1.62 11.00 -9.13
CA ALA A 79 -0.18 11.31 -9.23
C ALA A 79 0.27 12.47 -8.33
N ILE A 80 -0.62 13.41 -8.01
CA ILE A 80 -0.30 14.54 -7.11
C ILE A 80 -0.08 14.02 -5.70
N TRP A 81 -1.00 13.21 -5.16
CA TRP A 81 -0.84 12.60 -3.84
C TRP A 81 0.35 11.66 -3.77
N ILE A 82 0.63 10.90 -4.84
CA ILE A 82 1.81 10.04 -4.93
C ILE A 82 3.09 10.86 -4.81
N GLY A 83 3.16 12.00 -5.51
CA GLY A 83 4.29 12.92 -5.43
C GLY A 83 4.43 13.56 -4.05
N ILE A 84 3.31 14.02 -3.47
CA ILE A 84 3.27 14.60 -2.11
C ILE A 84 3.75 13.56 -1.09
N ALA A 85 3.26 12.31 -1.17
CA ALA A 85 3.64 11.25 -0.24
C ALA A 85 5.16 10.97 -0.26
N GLY A 86 5.76 10.84 -1.44
CA GLY A 86 7.21 10.66 -1.55
C GLY A 86 8.01 11.82 -0.96
N LEU A 87 7.59 13.05 -1.24
CA LEU A 87 8.24 14.25 -0.70
C LEU A 87 8.02 14.41 0.80
N ASP A 88 6.86 14.07 1.32
CA ASP A 88 6.57 14.09 2.77
C ASP A 88 7.43 13.06 3.51
N ILE A 89 7.54 11.83 3.00
CA ILE A 89 8.45 10.81 3.54
C ILE A 89 9.90 11.33 3.57
N ALA A 90 10.36 11.96 2.48
CA ALA A 90 11.71 12.53 2.40
C ALA A 90 11.92 13.67 3.42
N MET A 91 10.90 14.51 3.65
CA MET A 91 10.97 15.56 4.67
C MET A 91 11.00 15.00 6.10
N TRP A 92 10.23 13.95 6.40
CA TRP A 92 10.31 13.28 7.70
C TRP A 92 11.67 12.60 7.92
N ASP A 93 12.24 11.96 6.89
CA ASP A 93 13.60 11.41 6.94
C ASP A 93 14.64 12.52 7.21
N LEU A 94 14.52 13.63 6.50
CA LEU A 94 15.39 14.80 6.66
C LEU A 94 15.28 15.38 8.08
N LYS A 95 14.05 15.57 8.58
CA LYS A 95 13.78 16.06 9.94
C LYS A 95 14.39 15.13 11.00
N GLY A 96 14.26 13.82 10.83
CA GLY A 96 14.91 12.83 11.68
C GLY A 96 16.43 12.97 11.72
N LYS A 97 17.06 13.13 10.56
CA LYS A 97 18.51 13.35 10.41
C LYS A 97 18.98 14.66 11.05
N ILE A 98 18.26 15.74 10.81
CA ILE A 98 18.56 17.07 11.38
C ILE A 98 18.50 17.04 12.91
N LEU A 99 17.46 16.44 13.47
CA LEU A 99 17.24 16.36 14.92
C LEU A 99 17.99 15.21 15.58
N ASN A 100 18.67 14.37 14.80
CA ASN A 100 19.32 13.13 15.25
C ASN A 100 18.38 12.23 16.07
N LEU A 101 17.15 12.08 15.58
CA LEU A 101 16.11 11.26 16.19
C LEU A 101 15.49 10.32 15.14
N PRO A 102 15.18 9.08 15.49
CA PRO A 102 14.41 8.21 14.62
C PRO A 102 12.97 8.73 14.49
N ILE A 103 12.38 8.54 13.30
CA ILE A 103 11.06 9.10 12.95
C ILE A 103 9.98 8.71 13.97
N TYR A 104 9.97 7.47 14.50
CA TYR A 104 8.98 7.07 15.48
C TYR A 104 9.00 7.92 16.77
N LYS A 105 10.16 8.50 17.14
CA LYS A 105 10.27 9.43 18.27
C LYS A 105 9.58 10.76 17.95
N LEU A 106 9.67 11.21 16.71
CA LEU A 106 9.03 12.46 16.24
C LEU A 106 7.51 12.29 16.12
N LEU A 107 7.03 11.08 15.91
CA LEU A 107 5.61 10.73 15.75
C LEU A 107 4.92 10.34 17.07
N GLY A 108 5.52 10.60 18.21
CA GLY A 108 4.91 10.36 19.52
C GLY A 108 5.59 9.28 20.36
N GLY A 109 6.61 8.61 19.84
CA GLY A 109 7.44 7.66 20.58
C GLY A 109 7.04 6.20 20.40
N LYS A 110 7.72 5.35 21.14
CA LYS A 110 7.63 3.90 21.03
C LYS A 110 6.51 3.35 21.90
N VAL A 111 5.55 2.66 21.30
CA VAL A 111 4.43 2.02 21.99
C VAL A 111 4.69 0.52 22.18
N ARG A 112 5.42 -0.12 21.29
CA ARG A 112 5.76 -1.55 21.34
C ARG A 112 7.18 -1.82 20.82
N GLU A 113 7.76 -2.94 21.26
CA GLU A 113 9.12 -3.32 20.86
C GLU A 113 9.17 -3.97 19.48
N SER A 114 8.13 -4.72 19.12
CA SER A 114 8.00 -5.43 17.86
C SER A 114 6.58 -5.38 17.33
N VAL A 115 6.44 -5.55 16.03
CA VAL A 115 5.15 -5.63 15.32
C VAL A 115 5.08 -6.98 14.63
N PRO A 116 4.04 -7.80 14.86
CA PRO A 116 3.83 -9.02 14.09
C PRO A 116 3.56 -8.65 12.63
N VAL A 117 4.06 -9.48 11.72
CA VAL A 117 3.93 -9.28 10.27
C VAL A 117 3.47 -10.56 9.60
N TYR A 118 2.72 -10.43 8.52
CA TYR A 118 2.39 -11.54 7.63
C TYR A 118 3.21 -11.48 6.34
N ALA A 119 3.40 -12.63 5.68
CA ALA A 119 3.98 -12.67 4.34
C ALA A 119 2.90 -12.37 3.29
N SER A 120 3.18 -11.48 2.34
CA SER A 120 2.26 -11.13 1.26
C SER A 120 2.76 -11.66 -0.08
N SER A 121 1.98 -12.53 -0.71
CA SER A 121 2.22 -12.99 -2.08
C SER A 121 1.60 -12.03 -3.08
N MET A 122 2.41 -11.48 -3.97
CA MET A 122 1.94 -10.67 -5.09
C MET A 122 1.75 -11.52 -6.37
N ALA A 123 1.95 -12.84 -6.29
CA ALA A 123 1.81 -13.73 -7.43
C ALA A 123 0.32 -13.90 -7.79
N ARG A 124 0.02 -13.88 -9.10
CA ARG A 124 -1.34 -14.04 -9.63
C ARG A 124 -1.41 -15.10 -10.75
N ASN A 125 -0.28 -15.77 -11.00
CA ASN A 125 -0.11 -16.74 -12.09
C ASN A 125 0.31 -18.13 -11.58
N LEU A 126 0.23 -18.34 -10.28
CA LEU A 126 0.49 -19.63 -9.66
C LEU A 126 -0.78 -20.49 -9.67
N THR A 127 -0.62 -21.78 -9.83
CA THR A 127 -1.71 -22.73 -9.57
C THR A 127 -2.01 -22.80 -8.06
N PRO A 128 -3.21 -23.24 -7.63
CA PRO A 128 -3.53 -23.41 -6.22
C PRO A 128 -2.46 -24.18 -5.43
N LEU A 129 -1.93 -25.26 -5.97
CA LEU A 129 -0.88 -26.05 -5.32
C LEU A 129 0.47 -25.31 -5.23
N GLN A 130 0.82 -24.52 -6.25
CA GLN A 130 2.04 -23.72 -6.22
C GLN A 130 1.94 -22.60 -5.18
N GLU A 131 0.78 -21.95 -5.05
CA GLU A 131 0.55 -20.94 -4.02
C GLU A 131 0.56 -21.57 -2.62
N ALA A 132 -0.01 -22.75 -2.43
CA ALA A 132 0.04 -23.51 -1.18
C ALA A 132 1.49 -23.85 -0.75
N ASN A 133 2.31 -24.33 -1.67
CA ASN A 133 3.74 -24.59 -1.41
C ASN A 133 4.51 -23.31 -1.08
N ARG A 134 4.17 -22.20 -1.71
CA ARG A 134 4.73 -20.88 -1.41
C ARG A 134 4.35 -20.44 0.01
N ALA A 135 3.08 -20.54 0.39
CA ALA A 135 2.60 -20.22 1.73
C ALA A 135 3.33 -21.04 2.79
N LEU A 136 3.43 -22.36 2.61
CA LEU A 136 4.15 -23.25 3.51
C LEU A 136 5.61 -22.82 3.69
N SER A 137 6.29 -22.40 2.63
CA SER A 137 7.68 -21.93 2.72
C SER A 137 7.87 -20.68 3.57
N PHE A 138 6.83 -19.84 3.74
CA PHE A 138 6.84 -18.70 4.65
C PHE A 138 6.50 -19.10 6.09
N VAL A 139 5.58 -20.04 6.28
CA VAL A 139 5.30 -20.62 7.60
C VAL A 139 6.54 -21.28 8.19
N GLU A 140 7.32 -22.03 7.39
CA GLU A 140 8.60 -22.60 7.79
C GLU A 140 9.65 -21.56 8.21
N LYS A 141 9.52 -20.31 7.73
CA LYS A 141 10.35 -19.17 8.16
C LYS A 141 9.82 -18.46 9.41
N GLY A 142 8.72 -18.94 9.99
CA GLY A 142 8.14 -18.42 11.23
C GLY A 142 7.05 -17.35 11.04
N TYR A 143 6.53 -17.13 9.83
CA TYR A 143 5.37 -16.27 9.64
C TYR A 143 4.10 -16.98 10.13
N THR A 144 3.25 -16.23 10.85
CA THR A 144 1.97 -16.71 11.39
C THR A 144 0.77 -16.24 10.57
N GLY A 145 0.99 -15.45 9.52
CA GLY A 145 -0.03 -15.00 8.58
C GLY A 145 0.49 -14.97 7.15
N TYR A 146 -0.42 -15.24 6.20
CA TYR A 146 -0.12 -15.25 4.78
C TYR A 146 -1.24 -14.59 3.97
N LYS A 147 -0.92 -13.51 3.24
CA LYS A 147 -1.85 -12.84 2.32
C LYS A 147 -1.62 -13.33 0.90
N LEU A 148 -2.68 -13.74 0.21
CA LEU A 148 -2.64 -14.14 -1.18
C LEU A 148 -3.50 -13.22 -2.06
N HIS A 149 -3.15 -13.16 -3.36
CA HIS A 149 -3.90 -12.46 -4.39
C HIS A 149 -4.34 -13.49 -5.42
N SER A 150 -5.62 -13.71 -5.58
CA SER A 150 -6.16 -14.81 -6.40
C SER A 150 -6.92 -14.35 -7.63
N ALA A 151 -7.64 -13.24 -7.54
CA ALA A 151 -8.44 -12.72 -8.64
C ALA A 151 -7.62 -11.91 -9.66
N VAL A 152 -8.17 -11.71 -10.85
CA VAL A 152 -7.57 -10.90 -11.91
C VAL A 152 -8.07 -9.46 -11.80
N PRO A 153 -7.22 -8.49 -11.47
CA PRO A 153 -7.63 -7.09 -11.33
C PRO A 153 -8.28 -6.54 -12.61
N GLY A 154 -9.37 -5.78 -12.42
CA GLY A 154 -10.09 -5.14 -13.52
C GLY A 154 -11.03 -6.06 -14.31
N LYS A 155 -11.18 -7.31 -13.91
CA LYS A 155 -12.20 -8.22 -14.44
C LYS A 155 -13.19 -8.55 -13.34
N ILE A 156 -14.44 -8.18 -13.53
CA ILE A 156 -15.51 -8.47 -12.58
C ILE A 156 -16.08 -9.85 -12.89
N ASP A 157 -16.16 -10.70 -11.85
CA ASP A 157 -16.73 -12.05 -11.88
C ASP A 157 -16.11 -12.93 -12.98
N ASP A 158 -14.77 -12.93 -13.10
CA ASP A 158 -14.05 -13.72 -14.11
C ASP A 158 -14.30 -15.22 -13.87
N SER A 159 -14.78 -15.92 -14.89
CA SER A 159 -15.02 -17.38 -14.83
C SER A 159 -13.75 -18.22 -14.63
N ALA A 160 -12.57 -17.64 -14.79
CA ALA A 160 -11.30 -18.28 -14.51
C ALA A 160 -10.78 -18.03 -13.08
N ASP A 161 -11.61 -17.42 -12.22
CA ASP A 161 -11.27 -17.19 -10.81
C ASP A 161 -11.02 -18.50 -10.07
N GLN A 162 -9.90 -18.59 -9.35
CA GLN A 162 -9.48 -19.75 -8.58
C GLN A 162 -9.35 -19.43 -7.08
N THR A 163 -10.02 -18.39 -6.61
CA THR A 163 -9.88 -17.93 -5.22
C THR A 163 -10.15 -19.04 -4.22
N ILE A 164 -11.29 -19.71 -4.32
CA ILE A 164 -11.69 -20.78 -3.37
C ILE A 164 -10.76 -21.98 -3.46
N ASP A 165 -10.43 -22.43 -4.68
CA ASP A 165 -9.51 -23.54 -4.87
C ASP A 165 -8.12 -23.23 -4.28
N THR A 166 -7.64 -22.01 -4.48
CA THR A 166 -6.34 -21.56 -3.97
C THR A 166 -6.34 -21.50 -2.44
N VAL A 167 -7.36 -20.89 -1.84
CA VAL A 167 -7.47 -20.79 -0.36
C VAL A 167 -7.61 -22.18 0.26
N THR A 168 -8.36 -23.08 -0.37
CA THR A 168 -8.53 -24.47 0.07
C THR A 168 -7.18 -25.21 0.11
N GLU A 169 -6.39 -25.11 -0.94
CA GLU A 169 -5.07 -25.76 -0.98
C GLU A 169 -4.08 -25.10 -0.02
N VAL A 170 -4.11 -23.76 0.13
CA VAL A 170 -3.29 -23.06 1.11
C VAL A 170 -3.65 -23.51 2.53
N ARG A 171 -4.95 -23.52 2.90
CA ARG A 171 -5.41 -23.96 4.22
C ARG A 171 -4.99 -25.39 4.54
N LYS A 172 -5.13 -26.32 3.60
CA LYS A 172 -4.64 -27.69 3.75
C LYS A 172 -3.13 -27.77 4.01
N ALA A 173 -2.34 -26.91 3.37
CA ALA A 173 -0.89 -26.94 3.49
C ALA A 173 -0.39 -26.31 4.78
N VAL A 174 -0.99 -25.20 5.24
CA VAL A 174 -0.48 -24.41 6.39
C VAL A 174 -1.15 -24.77 7.71
N GLY A 175 -2.30 -25.45 7.69
CA GLY A 175 -3.08 -25.78 8.91
C GLY A 175 -3.92 -24.62 9.43
N ASP A 176 -4.62 -24.86 10.54
CA ASP A 176 -5.65 -23.92 11.08
C ASP A 176 -5.05 -22.78 11.91
N ASP A 177 -3.82 -22.92 12.38
CA ASP A 177 -3.15 -21.91 13.25
C ASP A 177 -2.57 -20.71 12.46
N ILE A 178 -2.64 -20.73 11.14
CA ILE A 178 -2.11 -19.68 10.28
C ILE A 178 -3.23 -18.77 9.77
N ASP A 179 -3.09 -17.48 9.98
CA ASP A 179 -3.99 -16.47 9.44
C ASP A 179 -3.85 -16.38 7.92
N ILE A 180 -4.91 -16.72 7.18
CA ILE A 180 -4.97 -16.53 5.73
C ILE A 180 -5.74 -15.23 5.44
N LEU A 181 -5.15 -14.37 4.64
CA LEU A 181 -5.72 -13.11 4.19
C LEU A 181 -5.91 -13.17 2.68
N VAL A 182 -7.06 -12.74 2.19
CA VAL A 182 -7.41 -12.85 0.76
C VAL A 182 -7.70 -11.48 0.19
N ASP A 183 -6.96 -11.10 -0.84
CA ASP A 183 -7.12 -9.84 -1.56
C ASP A 183 -7.48 -10.12 -3.02
N VAL A 184 -8.63 -9.61 -3.43
CA VAL A 184 -9.14 -9.79 -4.80
C VAL A 184 -9.15 -8.49 -5.62
N ASN A 185 -8.65 -7.39 -5.06
CA ASN A 185 -8.48 -6.08 -5.73
C ASN A 185 -9.71 -5.65 -6.56
N GLY A 186 -10.89 -5.71 -5.95
CA GLY A 186 -12.13 -5.22 -6.53
C GLY A 186 -12.71 -6.08 -7.65
N ALA A 187 -12.41 -7.37 -7.68
CA ALA A 187 -12.73 -8.22 -8.82
C ALA A 187 -14.15 -8.80 -8.82
N TYR A 188 -15.03 -8.50 -7.84
CA TYR A 188 -16.35 -9.12 -7.76
C TYR A 188 -17.50 -8.13 -7.85
N SER A 189 -18.68 -8.62 -8.32
CA SER A 189 -19.98 -8.00 -8.07
C SER A 189 -20.37 -8.18 -6.60
N VAL A 190 -21.35 -7.42 -6.10
CA VAL A 190 -21.83 -7.58 -4.71
C VAL A 190 -22.31 -9.00 -4.45
N HIS A 191 -23.08 -9.57 -5.38
CA HIS A 191 -23.62 -10.92 -5.24
C HIS A 191 -22.50 -11.96 -5.15
N HIS A 192 -21.55 -11.93 -6.10
CA HIS A 192 -20.45 -12.88 -6.14
C HIS A 192 -19.48 -12.72 -4.95
N ALA A 193 -19.23 -11.47 -4.52
CA ALA A 193 -18.44 -11.20 -3.32
C ALA A 193 -19.05 -11.84 -2.06
N ILE A 194 -20.38 -11.82 -1.92
CA ILE A 194 -21.06 -12.47 -0.80
C ILE A 194 -20.99 -13.99 -0.90
N GLU A 195 -21.13 -14.56 -2.10
CA GLU A 195 -21.01 -16.01 -2.30
C GLU A 195 -19.60 -16.52 -1.98
N ILE A 196 -18.58 -15.84 -2.47
CA ILE A 196 -17.16 -16.15 -2.19
C ILE A 196 -16.85 -15.93 -0.71
N GLY A 197 -17.29 -14.79 -0.14
CA GLY A 197 -17.06 -14.46 1.27
C GLY A 197 -17.58 -15.54 2.23
N LYS A 198 -18.76 -16.10 2.00
CA LYS A 198 -19.30 -17.21 2.81
C LYS A 198 -18.41 -18.46 2.76
N GLN A 199 -17.85 -18.78 1.60
CA GLN A 199 -16.93 -19.90 1.48
C GLN A 199 -15.58 -19.62 2.16
N LEU A 200 -15.13 -18.33 2.14
CA LEU A 200 -13.93 -17.91 2.87
C LEU A 200 -14.13 -17.98 4.39
N GLU A 201 -15.33 -17.70 4.90
CA GLU A 201 -15.70 -17.89 6.30
C GLU A 201 -15.58 -19.37 6.71
N GLU A 202 -16.11 -20.29 5.90
CA GLU A 202 -16.01 -21.73 6.14
C GLU A 202 -14.56 -22.24 6.14
N LEU A 203 -13.67 -21.57 5.37
CA LEU A 203 -12.24 -21.85 5.31
C LEU A 203 -11.43 -21.14 6.41
N GLY A 204 -12.08 -20.42 7.32
CA GLY A 204 -11.43 -19.72 8.43
C GLY A 204 -10.49 -18.60 7.99
N VAL A 205 -10.81 -17.88 6.91
CA VAL A 205 -10.00 -16.75 6.43
C VAL A 205 -10.10 -15.59 7.41
N PHE A 206 -8.95 -14.96 7.71
CA PHE A 206 -8.83 -13.91 8.71
C PHE A 206 -9.49 -12.60 8.28
N HIS A 207 -9.28 -12.17 7.03
CA HIS A 207 -10.01 -11.06 6.42
C HIS A 207 -10.11 -11.19 4.89
N PHE A 208 -11.13 -10.56 4.34
CA PHE A 208 -11.38 -10.47 2.90
C PHE A 208 -11.17 -9.03 2.44
N GLU A 209 -10.12 -8.79 1.63
CA GLU A 209 -9.68 -7.46 1.21
C GLU A 209 -10.18 -7.12 -0.18
N GLU A 210 -10.69 -5.89 -0.31
CA GLU A 210 -11.20 -5.28 -1.54
C GLU A 210 -12.12 -6.19 -2.37
N PRO A 211 -13.20 -6.76 -1.79
CA PRO A 211 -14.12 -7.59 -2.57
C PRO A 211 -14.79 -6.81 -3.70
N ARG A 212 -14.95 -5.49 -3.55
CA ARG A 212 -15.54 -4.55 -4.51
C ARG A 212 -14.52 -3.53 -5.00
N PRO A 213 -14.69 -2.97 -6.22
CA PRO A 213 -13.90 -1.82 -6.64
C PRO A 213 -13.94 -0.68 -5.60
N HIS A 214 -12.79 -0.06 -5.33
CA HIS A 214 -12.62 0.96 -4.28
C HIS A 214 -13.58 2.14 -4.35
N TYR A 215 -14.09 2.48 -5.54
CA TYR A 215 -15.05 3.56 -5.74
C TYR A 215 -16.52 3.15 -5.46
N ASP A 216 -16.82 1.86 -5.26
CA ASP A 216 -18.16 1.35 -4.96
C ASP A 216 -18.37 1.16 -3.45
N LEU A 217 -18.32 2.25 -2.70
CA LEU A 217 -18.52 2.21 -1.25
C LEU A 217 -19.88 1.64 -0.82
N PRO A 218 -21.01 1.94 -1.50
CA PRO A 218 -22.30 1.30 -1.16
C PRO A 218 -22.28 -0.22 -1.38
N GLY A 219 -21.66 -0.69 -2.46
CA GLY A 219 -21.53 -2.13 -2.72
C GLY A 219 -20.63 -2.79 -1.68
N LEU A 220 -19.54 -2.13 -1.26
CA LEU A 220 -18.67 -2.63 -0.19
C LEU A 220 -19.43 -2.74 1.16
N ALA A 221 -20.23 -1.73 1.50
CA ALA A 221 -21.06 -1.76 2.71
C ALA A 221 -22.05 -2.94 2.70
N ASN A 222 -22.71 -3.20 1.56
CA ASN A 222 -23.63 -4.34 1.41
C ASN A 222 -22.91 -5.69 1.61
N VAL A 223 -21.67 -5.82 1.13
CA VAL A 223 -20.87 -7.03 1.35
C VAL A 223 -20.51 -7.16 2.83
N ALA A 224 -20.08 -6.08 3.47
CA ALA A 224 -19.72 -6.09 4.89
C ALA A 224 -20.91 -6.38 5.82
N GLU A 225 -22.13 -5.97 5.46
CA GLU A 225 -23.36 -6.29 6.21
C GLU A 225 -23.79 -7.77 6.06
N ALA A 226 -23.43 -8.41 4.95
CA ALA A 226 -23.88 -9.76 4.62
C ALA A 226 -22.93 -10.87 5.09
N LEU A 227 -21.73 -10.52 5.58
CA LEU A 227 -20.68 -11.44 5.96
C LEU A 227 -20.21 -11.21 7.41
N ASP A 228 -19.82 -12.28 8.07
CA ASP A 228 -19.19 -12.23 9.41
C ASP A 228 -17.69 -12.05 9.33
N ILE A 229 -17.03 -12.42 8.20
CA ILE A 229 -15.60 -12.19 7.97
C ILE A 229 -15.29 -10.70 7.90
N PRO A 230 -14.24 -10.20 8.57
CA PRO A 230 -13.82 -8.81 8.46
C PRO A 230 -13.51 -8.42 7.00
N ILE A 231 -14.09 -7.30 6.56
CA ILE A 231 -13.82 -6.72 5.24
C ILE A 231 -12.74 -5.64 5.38
N ALA A 232 -11.64 -5.80 4.66
CA ALA A 232 -10.58 -4.81 4.57
C ALA A 232 -10.69 -4.03 3.25
N SER A 233 -10.42 -2.73 3.29
CA SER A 233 -10.40 -1.86 2.11
C SER A 233 -9.70 -0.54 2.42
N GLY A 234 -9.46 0.28 1.41
CA GLY A 234 -8.98 1.64 1.57
C GLY A 234 -7.59 1.92 0.98
N GLU A 235 -6.93 0.97 0.35
CA GLU A 235 -5.59 1.20 -0.21
C GLU A 235 -5.58 2.25 -1.33
N MET A 236 -6.73 2.50 -1.96
CA MET A 236 -6.89 3.44 -3.07
C MET A 236 -7.71 4.70 -2.71
N ILE A 237 -7.96 4.94 -1.42
CA ILE A 237 -8.75 6.08 -0.93
C ILE A 237 -7.84 7.12 -0.25
#